data_e803b5978ac30a7d3dc5622d21cb369f
#
_entry.id   e803b5978ac30a7d3dc5622d21cb369f
#
_cell.length_a   1.000
_cell.length_b   1.000
_cell.length_c   1.000
_cell.angle_alpha   90.00
_cell.angle_beta   90.00
_cell.angle_gamma   90.00
#
_symmetry.space_group_name_H-M   'P 1'
#
loop_
_entity.id
_entity.type
_entity.pdbx_description
1 polymer ?
#
loop_
_entity_poly.entity_id
_entity_poly.type
_entity_poly.pdbx_seq_one_letter_code
_entity_poly.pdbx_strand_id
1 'polypeptide(L)'
;MIWAQTTAGVIGDGADMPWHLPEDLRHFTDSTRGAPVVMGRISWEALADGYRPLPGRVNIVVSRDGSYDAPGGTVVTSVPASVSAAAEALRDGSATGRTVWILGGGQIYRQCLPVSDRVVVTEIGCGSPDRFTVTAPSMDDAVRTGEWEVSSGPWLTSENGTALTGETHLRYRIREYTRTSRRRPLHP
;
A
#
# COMPACT_ATOMS: atom_id res chain seq x y z
N MET A 1 -6.19 -1.13 2.56
CA MET A 1 -4.76 -1.18 2.20
C MET A 1 -4.63 -1.33 0.69
N ILE A 2 -3.53 -0.87 0.10
CA ILE A 2 -3.25 -1.03 -1.32
C ILE A 2 -1.75 -1.27 -1.52
N TRP A 3 -1.39 -2.25 -2.38
CA TRP A 3 -0.01 -2.48 -2.82
C TRP A 3 0.06 -3.24 -4.14
N ALA A 4 1.22 -3.23 -4.77
CA ALA A 4 1.58 -4.12 -5.86
C ALA A 4 2.60 -5.15 -5.38
N GLN A 5 2.55 -6.36 -5.93
CA GLN A 5 3.49 -7.44 -5.60
C GLN A 5 3.71 -8.36 -6.81
N THR A 6 4.85 -9.04 -6.81
CA THR A 6 5.03 -10.18 -7.72
C THR A 6 4.11 -11.34 -7.32
N THR A 7 3.94 -12.33 -8.19
CA THR A 7 3.24 -13.59 -7.83
C THR A 7 3.86 -14.33 -6.64
N ALA A 8 5.13 -14.03 -6.31
CA ALA A 8 5.82 -14.55 -5.13
C ALA A 8 5.62 -13.68 -3.87
N GLY A 9 4.82 -12.59 -3.94
CA GLY A 9 4.54 -11.71 -2.81
C GLY A 9 5.59 -10.64 -2.52
N VAL A 10 6.60 -10.49 -3.38
CA VAL A 10 7.64 -9.47 -3.23
C VAL A 10 7.06 -8.09 -3.57
N ILE A 11 7.31 -7.09 -2.71
CA ILE A 11 6.84 -5.70 -2.89
C ILE A 11 8.00 -4.71 -3.10
N GLY A 12 9.24 -5.12 -2.96
CA GLY A 12 10.40 -4.24 -3.14
C GLY A 12 11.60 -4.64 -2.29
N ASP A 13 12.56 -3.73 -2.18
CA ASP A 13 13.73 -3.84 -1.30
C ASP A 13 13.74 -2.77 -0.18
N GLY A 14 12.71 -1.95 -0.12
CA GLY A 14 12.56 -0.83 0.80
C GLY A 14 12.78 0.53 0.14
N ALA A 15 13.48 0.58 -0.99
CA ALA A 15 13.71 1.80 -1.78
C ALA A 15 13.01 1.71 -3.14
N ASP A 16 13.12 0.58 -3.81
CA ASP A 16 12.62 0.36 -5.17
C ASP A 16 11.73 -0.87 -5.29
N MET A 17 11.00 -0.93 -6.38
CA MET A 17 10.24 -2.08 -6.85
C MET A 17 10.95 -2.71 -8.06
N PRO A 18 10.93 -4.07 -8.22
CA PRO A 18 11.61 -4.72 -9.33
C PRO A 18 10.88 -4.61 -10.67
N TRP A 19 9.85 -3.79 -10.77
CA TRP A 19 9.06 -3.56 -12.00
C TRP A 19 8.73 -2.08 -12.18
N HIS A 20 8.36 -1.77 -13.42
CA HIS A 20 7.66 -0.56 -13.79
C HIS A 20 6.33 -0.96 -14.46
N LEU A 21 5.20 -0.53 -13.93
CA LEU A 21 3.85 -0.85 -14.41
C LEU A 21 2.97 0.41 -14.39
N PRO A 22 2.85 1.12 -15.51
CA PRO A 22 2.10 2.39 -15.57
C PRO A 22 0.62 2.25 -15.17
N GLU A 23 0.02 1.12 -15.47
CA GLU A 23 -1.38 0.84 -15.14
C GLU A 23 -1.59 0.73 -13.62
N ASP A 24 -0.63 0.16 -12.90
CA ASP A 24 -0.66 0.12 -11.43
C ASP A 24 -0.51 1.51 -10.82
N LEU A 25 0.42 2.32 -11.33
CA LEU A 25 0.60 3.71 -10.88
C LEU A 25 -0.67 4.54 -11.07
N ARG A 26 -1.38 4.35 -12.19
CA ARG A 26 -2.67 4.99 -12.45
C ARG A 26 -3.73 4.49 -11.47
N HIS A 27 -3.86 3.18 -11.32
CA HIS A 27 -4.80 2.56 -10.39
C HIS A 27 -4.58 3.04 -8.95
N PHE A 28 -3.32 3.07 -8.50
CA PHE A 28 -2.92 3.61 -7.20
C PHE A 28 -3.34 5.08 -7.04
N THR A 29 -3.04 5.91 -8.04
CA THR A 29 -3.35 7.34 -8.01
C THR A 29 -4.84 7.58 -7.93
N ASP A 30 -5.63 6.90 -8.75
CA ASP A 30 -7.09 7.07 -8.81
C ASP A 30 -7.76 6.54 -7.54
N SER A 31 -7.29 5.41 -7.00
CA SER A 31 -7.81 4.83 -5.76
C SER A 31 -7.58 5.70 -4.52
N THR A 32 -6.44 6.41 -4.46
CA THR A 32 -6.02 7.15 -3.26
C THR A 32 -6.28 8.65 -3.33
N ARG A 33 -6.77 9.16 -4.44
CA ARG A 33 -7.03 10.59 -4.65
C ARG A 33 -7.97 11.16 -3.59
N GLY A 34 -7.58 12.30 -3.00
CA GLY A 34 -8.35 13.01 -1.99
C GLY A 34 -8.39 12.33 -0.61
N ALA A 35 -7.74 11.18 -0.45
CA ALA A 35 -7.81 10.39 0.77
C ALA A 35 -6.66 10.69 1.74
N PRO A 36 -6.83 10.40 3.05
CA PRO A 36 -5.71 10.23 3.95
C PRO A 36 -4.94 8.98 3.58
N VAL A 37 -3.61 9.10 3.49
CA VAL A 37 -2.70 8.00 3.17
C VAL A 37 -1.68 7.83 4.30
N VAL A 38 -1.51 6.61 4.77
CA VAL A 38 -0.61 6.25 5.86
C VAL A 38 0.53 5.39 5.32
N MET A 39 1.76 5.77 5.60
CA MET A 39 2.95 5.02 5.20
C MET A 39 4.05 5.09 6.27
N GLY A 40 4.92 4.11 6.31
CA GLY A 40 6.12 4.16 7.14
C GLY A 40 7.18 5.09 6.55
N ARG A 41 8.11 5.56 7.41
CA ARG A 41 9.21 6.46 7.00
C ARG A 41 9.97 5.96 5.77
N ILE A 42 10.34 4.68 5.72
CA ILE A 42 11.09 4.12 4.56
C ILE A 42 10.29 4.26 3.27
N SER A 43 8.97 3.99 3.29
CA SER A 43 8.13 4.17 2.11
C SER A 43 7.95 5.64 1.73
N TRP A 44 7.95 6.54 2.70
CA TRP A 44 7.96 7.99 2.46
C TRP A 44 9.26 8.44 1.78
N GLU A 45 10.40 7.98 2.28
CA GLU A 45 11.72 8.30 1.73
C GLU A 45 11.92 7.72 0.31
N ALA A 46 11.27 6.60 0.01
CA ALA A 46 11.29 5.98 -1.32
C ALA A 46 10.43 6.71 -2.37
N LEU A 47 9.56 7.65 -1.98
CA LEU A 47 8.84 8.47 -2.94
C LEU A 47 9.80 9.39 -3.68
N ALA A 48 9.71 9.43 -5.01
CA ALA A 48 10.48 10.36 -5.81
C ALA A 48 10.16 11.83 -5.42
N ASP A 49 11.14 12.72 -5.54
CA ASP A 49 11.05 14.11 -5.06
C ASP A 49 9.81 14.87 -5.59
N GLY A 50 9.38 14.64 -6.82
CA GLY A 50 8.18 15.25 -7.39
C GLY A 50 6.85 14.69 -6.85
N TYR A 51 6.89 13.61 -6.04
CA TYR A 51 5.73 12.94 -5.46
C TYR A 51 5.76 12.87 -3.92
N ARG A 52 6.63 13.62 -3.31
CA ARG A 52 6.77 13.72 -1.85
C ARG A 52 6.56 15.16 -1.38
N PRO A 53 5.40 15.50 -0.79
CA PRO A 53 4.26 14.65 -0.45
C PRO A 53 3.47 14.17 -1.68
N LEU A 54 2.74 13.05 -1.55
CA LEU A 54 1.82 12.60 -2.60
C LEU A 54 0.75 13.68 -2.84
N PRO A 55 0.67 14.25 -4.06
CA PRO A 55 -0.21 15.39 -4.32
C PRO A 55 -1.70 15.04 -4.16
N GLY A 56 -2.47 16.01 -3.60
CA GLY A 56 -3.93 15.87 -3.44
C GLY A 56 -4.34 14.78 -2.44
N ARG A 57 -3.48 14.48 -1.45
CA ARG A 57 -3.73 13.52 -0.36
C ARG A 57 -3.27 14.12 0.96
N VAL A 58 -3.86 13.67 2.06
CA VAL A 58 -3.33 13.96 3.40
C VAL A 58 -2.30 12.89 3.75
N ASN A 59 -1.02 13.26 3.74
CA ASN A 59 0.10 12.33 3.95
C ASN A 59 0.38 12.19 5.45
N ILE A 60 0.35 10.95 5.95
CA ILE A 60 0.64 10.60 7.35
C ILE A 60 1.80 9.62 7.36
N VAL A 61 2.88 9.99 8.04
CA VAL A 61 4.13 9.23 8.07
C VAL A 61 4.35 8.65 9.46
N VAL A 62 4.44 7.33 9.53
CA VAL A 62 4.72 6.62 10.78
C VAL A 62 6.24 6.47 10.93
N SER A 63 6.79 7.11 11.96
CA SER A 63 8.21 7.03 12.31
C SER A 63 8.37 6.81 13.80
N ARG A 64 9.27 5.90 14.23
CA ARG A 64 9.62 5.73 15.66
C ARG A 64 10.39 6.94 16.21
N ASP A 65 11.01 7.71 15.33
CA ASP A 65 11.64 8.97 15.66
C ASP A 65 10.58 10.08 15.54
N GLY A 66 10.15 10.61 16.69
CA GLY A 66 9.16 11.70 16.75
C GLY A 66 9.72 13.06 16.30
N SER A 67 11.04 13.18 16.14
CA SER A 67 11.72 14.39 15.62
C SER A 67 11.92 14.32 14.10
N TYR A 68 11.54 13.21 13.46
CA TYR A 68 11.64 13.06 12.00
C TYR A 68 10.86 14.14 11.28
N ASP A 69 11.49 14.82 10.33
CA ASP A 69 10.84 15.83 9.49
C ASP A 69 10.33 15.21 8.18
N ALA A 70 9.05 15.40 7.93
CA ALA A 70 8.38 14.98 6.69
C ALA A 70 7.68 16.19 6.06
N PRO A 71 8.36 17.01 5.26
CA PRO A 71 7.80 18.22 4.69
C PRO A 71 6.50 17.97 3.91
N GLY A 72 5.40 18.59 4.34
CA GLY A 72 4.07 18.40 3.76
C GLY A 72 3.34 17.11 4.20
N GLY A 73 3.92 16.36 5.12
CA GLY A 73 3.30 15.22 5.78
C GLY A 73 3.14 15.43 7.30
N THR A 74 2.24 14.69 7.92
CA THR A 74 2.07 14.65 9.37
C THR A 74 2.82 13.45 9.93
N VAL A 75 3.81 13.67 10.80
CA VAL A 75 4.57 12.59 11.46
C VAL A 75 3.85 12.14 12.72
N VAL A 76 3.71 10.82 12.86
CA VAL A 76 3.16 10.17 14.05
C VAL A 76 4.05 9.00 14.46
N THR A 77 4.03 8.64 15.75
CA THR A 77 5.00 7.66 16.29
C THR A 77 4.44 6.23 16.36
N SER A 78 3.18 6.02 15.99
CA SER A 78 2.54 4.69 16.04
C SER A 78 1.45 4.53 15.00
N VAL A 79 1.10 3.28 14.68
CA VAL A 79 -0.03 2.96 13.80
C VAL A 79 -1.37 3.41 14.40
N PRO A 80 -1.69 3.22 15.70
CA PRO A 80 -2.90 3.79 16.29
C PRO A 80 -2.99 5.31 16.11
N ALA A 81 -1.90 6.05 16.35
CA ALA A 81 -1.86 7.49 16.14
C ALA A 81 -2.11 7.87 14.67
N SER A 82 -1.62 7.09 13.70
CA SER A 82 -1.86 7.34 12.28
C SER A 82 -3.32 7.16 11.90
N VAL A 83 -4.00 6.16 12.46
CA VAL A 83 -5.45 5.96 12.25
C VAL A 83 -6.25 7.12 12.84
N SER A 84 -5.86 7.61 14.03
CA SER A 84 -6.50 8.78 14.65
C SER A 84 -6.32 10.04 13.81
N ALA A 85 -5.11 10.33 13.33
CA ALA A 85 -4.82 11.47 12.47
C ALA A 85 -5.59 11.39 11.13
N ALA A 86 -5.67 10.20 10.53
CA ALA A 86 -6.45 9.98 9.31
C ALA A 86 -7.95 10.19 9.53
N ALA A 87 -8.49 9.72 10.65
CA ALA A 87 -9.89 9.94 11.01
C ALA A 87 -10.19 11.42 11.28
N GLU A 88 -9.23 12.17 11.81
CA GLU A 88 -9.37 13.61 11.99
C GLU A 88 -9.41 14.34 10.64
N ALA A 89 -8.50 14.03 9.72
CA ALA A 89 -8.49 14.59 8.38
C ALA A 89 -9.81 14.34 7.60
N LEU A 90 -10.49 13.23 7.87
CA LEU A 90 -11.81 12.96 7.31
C LEU A 90 -12.92 13.79 7.98
N ARG A 91 -12.78 14.11 9.28
CA ARG A 91 -13.78 14.88 10.03
C ARG A 91 -13.69 16.39 9.81
N ASP A 92 -12.48 16.92 9.70
CA ASP A 92 -12.23 18.36 9.53
C ASP A 92 -12.29 18.83 8.07
N GLY A 93 -12.46 17.89 7.12
CA GLY A 93 -12.57 18.19 5.69
C GLY A 93 -11.23 18.38 4.98
N SER A 94 -10.09 18.14 5.64
CA SER A 94 -8.77 18.16 5.02
C SER A 94 -8.63 17.07 3.96
N ALA A 95 -9.39 15.98 4.09
CA ALA A 95 -9.51 14.93 3.10
C ALA A 95 -10.93 14.87 2.54
N THR A 96 -11.06 14.72 1.22
CA THR A 96 -12.35 14.62 0.51
C THR A 96 -12.82 13.18 0.30
N GLY A 97 -11.89 12.22 0.34
CA GLY A 97 -12.18 10.78 0.27
C GLY A 97 -12.76 10.25 1.57
N ARG A 98 -13.42 9.07 1.50
CA ARG A 98 -14.05 8.41 2.66
C ARG A 98 -13.26 7.22 3.19
N THR A 99 -12.12 6.92 2.58
CA THR A 99 -11.31 5.73 2.88
C THR A 99 -9.93 6.17 3.33
N VAL A 100 -9.44 5.60 4.42
CA VAL A 100 -8.03 5.71 4.81
C VAL A 100 -7.24 4.64 4.07
N TRP A 101 -6.23 5.03 3.31
CA TRP A 101 -5.39 4.10 2.59
C TRP A 101 -4.05 3.87 3.29
N ILE A 102 -3.72 2.62 3.55
CA ILE A 102 -2.41 2.21 4.07
C ILE A 102 -1.54 1.82 2.88
N LEU A 103 -0.41 2.50 2.73
CA LEU A 103 0.50 2.39 1.59
C LEU A 103 1.78 1.59 1.89
N GLY A 104 1.95 1.16 3.13
CA GLY A 104 3.07 0.33 3.51
C GLY A 104 4.16 1.03 4.31
N GLY A 105 5.39 0.50 4.34
CA GLY A 105 5.81 -0.83 3.80
C GLY A 105 5.37 -2.03 4.62
N GLY A 106 6.04 -3.13 4.40
CA GLY A 106 5.62 -4.44 4.91
C GLY A 106 5.33 -4.49 6.41
N GLN A 107 6.07 -3.77 7.25
CA GLN A 107 5.79 -3.69 8.70
C GLN A 107 4.47 -2.96 8.99
N ILE A 108 4.18 -1.87 8.29
CA ILE A 108 2.94 -1.12 8.45
C ILE A 108 1.75 -1.95 7.96
N TYR A 109 1.90 -2.67 6.84
CA TYR A 109 0.86 -3.59 6.35
C TYR A 109 0.52 -4.65 7.39
N ARG A 110 1.54 -5.32 8.00
CA ARG A 110 1.30 -6.35 9.02
C ARG A 110 0.57 -5.82 10.25
N GLN A 111 0.91 -4.61 10.70
CA GLN A 111 0.26 -3.97 11.85
C GLN A 111 -1.17 -3.52 11.54
N CYS A 112 -1.45 -3.07 10.32
CA CYS A 112 -2.77 -2.58 9.91
C CYS A 112 -3.73 -3.69 9.45
N LEU A 113 -3.20 -4.86 9.02
CA LEU A 113 -4.03 -5.93 8.48
C LEU A 113 -5.16 -6.36 9.43
N PRO A 114 -4.94 -6.52 10.75
CA PRO A 114 -6.00 -6.93 11.69
C PRO A 114 -7.21 -5.98 11.76
N VAL A 115 -7.01 -4.71 11.40
CA VAL A 115 -8.04 -3.66 11.50
C VAL A 115 -8.53 -3.16 10.15
N SER A 116 -7.98 -3.68 9.07
CA SER A 116 -8.37 -3.29 7.71
C SER A 116 -9.64 -4.01 7.27
N ASP A 117 -10.48 -3.30 6.50
CA ASP A 117 -11.71 -3.87 5.92
C ASP A 117 -11.49 -4.38 4.51
N ARG A 118 -10.55 -3.76 3.79
CA ARG A 118 -10.32 -3.99 2.37
C ARG A 118 -8.84 -3.96 2.06
N VAL A 119 -8.40 -4.90 1.23
CA VAL A 119 -7.04 -4.94 0.68
C VAL A 119 -7.13 -5.03 -0.83
N VAL A 120 -6.45 -4.13 -1.52
CA VAL A 120 -6.35 -4.12 -2.98
C VAL A 120 -4.92 -4.44 -3.38
N VAL A 121 -4.75 -5.45 -4.20
CA VAL A 121 -3.44 -5.95 -4.61
C VAL A 121 -3.35 -5.99 -6.12
N THR A 122 -2.36 -5.30 -6.68
CA THR A 122 -1.94 -5.53 -8.06
C THR A 122 -0.93 -6.68 -8.06
N GLU A 123 -1.33 -7.83 -8.57
CA GLU A 123 -0.46 -9.00 -8.71
C GLU A 123 0.19 -9.00 -10.09
N ILE A 124 1.53 -9.09 -10.12
CA ILE A 124 2.34 -8.91 -11.33
C ILE A 124 3.11 -10.20 -11.62
N GLY A 125 2.98 -10.69 -12.84
CA GLY A 125 3.66 -11.88 -13.31
C GLY A 125 5.07 -11.57 -13.80
N CYS A 126 5.98 -11.30 -12.87
CA CYS A 126 7.39 -11.12 -13.15
C CYS A 126 8.26 -11.75 -12.07
N GLY A 127 9.53 -11.97 -12.38
CA GLY A 127 10.57 -12.30 -11.42
C GLY A 127 11.00 -11.07 -10.60
N SER A 128 11.85 -11.31 -9.63
CA SER A 128 12.56 -10.26 -8.90
C SER A 128 14.00 -10.67 -8.62
N PRO A 129 14.99 -9.77 -8.79
CA PRO A 129 16.36 -10.02 -8.34
C PRO A 129 16.44 -10.30 -6.84
N ASP A 130 17.44 -11.08 -6.41
CA ASP A 130 17.60 -11.56 -5.03
C ASP A 130 17.63 -10.47 -3.94
N ARG A 131 18.01 -9.25 -4.29
CA ARG A 131 18.01 -8.10 -3.36
C ARG A 131 16.60 -7.68 -2.92
N PHE A 132 15.58 -8.00 -3.72
CA PHE A 132 14.19 -7.65 -3.43
C PHE A 132 13.55 -8.70 -2.51
N THR A 133 13.71 -8.49 -1.21
CA THR A 133 13.31 -9.44 -0.17
C THR A 133 12.12 -9.00 0.68
N VAL A 134 11.66 -7.76 0.50
CA VAL A 134 10.51 -7.27 1.27
C VAL A 134 9.23 -7.84 0.69
N THR A 135 8.41 -8.46 1.55
CA THR A 135 7.14 -9.06 1.17
C THR A 135 5.96 -8.39 1.86
N ALA A 136 4.81 -8.38 1.18
CA ALA A 136 3.52 -8.08 1.80
C ALA A 136 3.07 -9.25 2.70
N PRO A 137 2.09 -9.02 3.60
CA PRO A 137 1.40 -10.12 4.27
C PRO A 137 0.72 -11.03 3.24
N SER A 138 0.87 -12.36 3.43
CA SER A 138 0.11 -13.32 2.61
C SER A 138 -1.37 -13.22 2.94
N MET A 139 -2.20 -13.12 1.91
CA MET A 139 -3.66 -13.12 2.04
C MET A 139 -4.28 -14.51 1.86
N ASP A 140 -3.50 -15.48 1.39
CA ASP A 140 -4.03 -16.81 1.03
C ASP A 140 -4.55 -17.58 2.25
N ASP A 141 -3.84 -17.49 3.39
CA ASP A 141 -4.28 -18.12 4.64
C ASP A 141 -5.56 -17.47 5.17
N ALA A 142 -5.65 -16.15 5.12
CA ALA A 142 -6.80 -15.40 5.58
C ALA A 142 -8.06 -15.69 4.73
N VAL A 143 -7.90 -15.93 3.43
CA VAL A 143 -8.97 -16.39 2.54
C VAL A 143 -9.34 -17.83 2.86
N ARG A 144 -8.36 -18.72 3.04
CA ARG A 144 -8.60 -20.14 3.35
C ARG A 144 -9.34 -20.34 4.67
N THR A 145 -9.09 -19.49 5.66
CA THR A 145 -9.79 -19.53 6.95
C THR A 145 -11.17 -18.86 6.92
N GLY A 146 -11.57 -18.25 5.80
CA GLY A 146 -12.84 -17.56 5.64
C GLY A 146 -12.88 -16.18 6.32
N GLU A 147 -11.75 -15.66 6.80
CA GLU A 147 -11.66 -14.31 7.37
C GLU A 147 -11.80 -13.23 6.30
N TRP A 148 -11.40 -13.55 5.08
CA TRP A 148 -11.47 -12.67 3.91
C TRP A 148 -12.07 -13.40 2.71
N GLU A 149 -12.86 -12.65 1.95
CA GLU A 149 -13.27 -13.03 0.60
C GLU A 149 -12.37 -12.34 -0.42
N VAL A 150 -12.13 -13.01 -1.55
CA VAL A 150 -11.32 -12.46 -2.63
C VAL A 150 -12.10 -12.43 -3.95
N SER A 151 -12.09 -11.30 -4.60
CA SER A 151 -12.46 -11.12 -6.01
C SER A 151 -11.20 -10.87 -6.82
N SER A 152 -11.04 -11.59 -7.93
CA SER A 152 -9.87 -11.44 -8.82
C SER A 152 -10.33 -11.02 -10.20
N GLY A 153 -9.79 -9.91 -10.69
CA GLY A 153 -9.92 -9.51 -12.07
C GLY A 153 -9.20 -10.46 -13.03
N PRO A 154 -9.44 -10.35 -14.34
CA PRO A 154 -8.72 -11.11 -15.35
C PRO A 154 -7.24 -10.71 -15.37
N TRP A 155 -6.39 -11.61 -15.85
CA TRP A 155 -5.03 -11.26 -16.21
C TRP A 155 -5.05 -10.38 -17.47
N LEU A 156 -4.44 -9.19 -17.34
CA LEU A 156 -4.22 -8.23 -18.41
C LEU A 156 -2.75 -8.21 -18.77
N THR A 157 -2.41 -7.66 -19.94
CA THR A 157 -1.04 -7.46 -20.38
C THR A 157 -0.79 -5.96 -20.52
N SER A 158 0.26 -5.47 -19.87
CA SER A 158 0.73 -4.09 -20.02
C SER A 158 1.56 -3.96 -21.30
N GLU A 159 1.31 -2.94 -22.07
CA GLU A 159 2.13 -2.64 -23.27
C GLU A 159 3.51 -2.08 -22.89
N ASN A 160 3.60 -1.36 -21.78
CA ASN A 160 4.80 -0.64 -21.33
C ASN A 160 5.37 -1.17 -20.00
N GLY A 161 4.81 -2.25 -19.47
CA GLY A 161 5.27 -2.87 -18.24
C GLY A 161 6.60 -3.59 -18.45
N THR A 162 7.58 -3.34 -17.57
CA THR A 162 8.90 -3.95 -17.60
C THR A 162 9.34 -4.40 -16.22
N ALA A 163 10.21 -5.41 -16.14
CA ALA A 163 10.85 -5.86 -14.91
C ALA A 163 12.37 -5.79 -15.02
N LEU A 164 13.04 -5.66 -13.87
CA LEU A 164 14.50 -5.64 -13.80
C LEU A 164 15.15 -6.98 -14.18
N THR A 165 14.37 -8.05 -14.19
CA THR A 165 14.75 -9.39 -14.67
C THR A 165 14.66 -9.52 -16.19
N GLY A 166 14.27 -8.45 -16.90
CA GLY A 166 14.28 -8.36 -18.36
C GLY A 166 12.94 -8.63 -19.04
N GLU A 167 11.90 -9.01 -18.29
CA GLU A 167 10.57 -9.19 -18.85
C GLU A 167 9.98 -7.86 -19.31
N THR A 168 9.27 -7.91 -20.42
CA THR A 168 8.49 -6.82 -21.00
C THR A 168 7.04 -7.27 -21.18
N HIS A 169 6.12 -6.34 -21.41
CA HIS A 169 4.68 -6.65 -21.57
C HIS A 169 4.15 -7.45 -20.38
N LEU A 170 4.45 -6.96 -19.17
CA LEU A 170 4.12 -7.66 -17.93
C LEU A 170 2.64 -8.02 -17.85
N ARG A 171 2.36 -9.23 -17.44
CA ARG A 171 1.00 -9.63 -17.08
C ARG A 171 0.69 -9.17 -15.66
N TYR A 172 -0.49 -8.65 -15.46
CA TYR A 172 -0.95 -8.21 -14.14
C TYR A 172 -2.43 -8.44 -13.98
N ARG A 173 -2.88 -8.49 -12.73
CA ARG A 173 -4.30 -8.45 -12.38
C ARG A 173 -4.50 -7.70 -11.07
N ILE A 174 -5.72 -7.19 -10.86
CA ILE A 174 -6.11 -6.61 -9.58
C ILE A 174 -6.91 -7.64 -8.80
N ARG A 175 -6.53 -7.84 -7.55
CA ARG A 175 -7.25 -8.69 -6.58
C ARG A 175 -7.76 -7.79 -5.46
N GLU A 176 -9.02 -7.95 -5.13
CA GLU A 176 -9.65 -7.23 -4.04
C GLU A 176 -10.08 -8.21 -2.97
N TYR A 177 -9.62 -7.97 -1.75
CA TYR A 177 -9.96 -8.76 -0.59
C TYR A 177 -10.86 -7.93 0.32
N THR A 178 -11.98 -8.49 0.73
CA THR A 178 -12.94 -7.87 1.65
C THR A 178 -13.06 -8.71 2.90
N ARG A 179 -12.99 -8.08 4.07
CA ARG A 179 -13.11 -8.77 5.34
C ARG A 179 -14.56 -9.23 5.57
N THR A 180 -14.73 -10.49 5.93
CA THR A 180 -16.03 -11.12 6.22
C THR A 180 -16.46 -10.96 7.67
N SER A 181 -15.50 -10.78 8.61
CA SER A 181 -15.75 -10.68 10.04
C SER A 181 -15.48 -9.28 10.60
N ARG A 182 -16.02 -8.97 11.79
CA ARG A 182 -15.78 -7.69 12.46
C ARG A 182 -14.29 -7.47 12.77
N ARG A 183 -13.84 -6.22 12.64
CA ARG A 183 -12.46 -5.79 12.96
C ARG A 183 -12.05 -6.15 14.38
N ARG A 184 -10.80 -6.55 14.56
CA ARG A 184 -10.19 -6.58 15.88
C ARG A 184 -9.72 -5.17 16.24
N PRO A 185 -9.95 -4.69 17.49
CA PRO A 185 -9.42 -3.40 17.92
C PRO A 185 -7.89 -3.40 17.90
N LEU A 186 -7.29 -2.27 17.51
CA LEU A 186 -5.87 -2.03 17.73
C LEU A 186 -5.63 -1.96 19.24
N HIS A 187 -4.75 -2.80 19.75
CA HIS A 187 -4.27 -2.64 21.11
C HIS A 187 -3.33 -1.43 21.17
N PRO A 188 -3.43 -0.59 22.22
CA PRO A 188 -2.56 0.56 22.42
C PRO A 188 -1.08 0.18 22.57
#